data_8b6028261df8a673b266a6f8c2e8b0bb
#
_entry.id   8b6028261df8a673b266a6f8c2e8b0bb
#
_cell.length_a   1.000
_cell.length_b   1.000
_cell.length_c   1.000
_cell.angle_alpha   90.00
_cell.angle_beta   90.00
_cell.angle_gamma   90.00
#
_symmetry.space_group_name_H-M   'P 1'
#
loop_
_entity.id
_entity.type
_entity.pdbx_description
1 polymer ?
#
loop_
_entity_poly.entity_id
_entity_poly.type
_entity_poly.pdbx_seq_one_letter_code
_entity_poly.pdbx_strand_id
1 'polypeptide(L)'
;TRVQTRFPPEPNGYLHIGHAKSICINFGLAKKYGGKCNLRFDDTNPVKEDIEYVDSIKNDVEWLGFHWSGNVRYSSDYFDQLHAYAIELINKGLAYVDELTPEQIREYRGTLTQPGKNSPYRDRSVEENLALFEKMRTGGFEEGKACLRAKIDMASPFIVMRDPVLYRIKFAEHHQTGNKWCIYPMYDFTHCISDALE
;
A
#
# COMPACT_ATOMS: atom_id res chain seq x y z
N THR A 1 9.81 -3.73 28.17
CA THR A 1 9.00 -3.81 26.93
C THR A 1 9.23 -2.53 26.15
N ARG A 2 9.62 -2.67 24.88
CA ARG A 2 9.79 -1.51 23.98
C ARG A 2 8.40 -1.14 23.41
N VAL A 3 7.95 0.08 23.66
CA VAL A 3 6.73 0.61 23.07
C VAL A 3 7.08 1.42 21.82
N GLN A 4 6.47 1.06 20.70
CA GLN A 4 6.58 1.78 19.43
C GLN A 4 5.23 1.84 18.78
N THR A 5 4.81 3.03 18.42
CA THR A 5 3.56 3.31 17.73
C THR A 5 3.84 4.13 16.47
N ARG A 6 2.82 4.33 15.66
CA ARG A 6 2.92 5.20 14.48
C ARG A 6 1.60 5.90 14.21
N PHE A 7 1.66 7.05 13.57
CA PHE A 7 0.53 7.72 12.96
C PHE A 7 0.79 7.78 11.45
N PRO A 8 0.05 6.98 10.62
CA PRO A 8 0.31 6.82 9.19
C PRO A 8 -0.78 7.45 8.32
N PRO A 9 -0.93 8.78 8.30
CA PRO A 9 -1.96 9.43 7.50
C PRO A 9 -1.67 9.36 6.00
N GLU A 10 -2.72 9.25 5.18
CA GLU A 10 -2.65 9.50 3.74
C GLU A 10 -2.70 11.02 3.51
N PRO A 11 -1.71 11.62 2.77
CA PRO A 11 -1.67 13.07 2.59
C PRO A 11 -2.60 13.53 1.45
N ASN A 12 -3.89 13.24 1.56
CA ASN A 12 -4.92 13.49 0.56
C ASN A 12 -6.01 14.47 0.99
N GLY A 13 -5.83 15.12 2.15
CA GLY A 13 -6.76 16.07 2.72
C GLY A 13 -6.35 16.55 4.10
N TYR A 14 -7.11 17.50 4.63
CA TYR A 14 -6.93 18.01 5.98
C TYR A 14 -7.43 17.01 7.03
N LEU A 15 -6.81 17.07 8.22
CA LEU A 15 -7.23 16.23 9.34
C LEU A 15 -8.58 16.64 9.91
N HIS A 16 -9.25 15.71 10.54
CA HIS A 16 -10.48 15.93 11.30
C HIS A 16 -10.38 15.31 12.70
N ILE A 17 -11.41 15.47 13.52
CA ILE A 17 -11.43 15.02 14.92
C ILE A 17 -11.12 13.52 15.11
N GLY A 18 -11.48 12.69 14.13
CA GLY A 18 -11.13 11.27 14.14
C GLY A 18 -9.62 11.02 14.05
N HIS A 19 -8.91 11.82 13.27
CA HIS A 19 -7.46 11.79 13.22
C HIS A 19 -6.83 12.31 14.53
N ALA A 20 -7.37 13.37 15.12
CA ALA A 20 -6.91 13.87 16.42
C ALA A 20 -7.00 12.80 17.50
N LYS A 21 -8.08 12.01 17.53
CA LYS A 21 -8.20 10.85 18.43
C LYS A 21 -7.07 9.85 18.21
N SER A 22 -6.78 9.49 16.96
CA SER A 22 -5.69 8.56 16.61
C SER A 22 -4.33 9.11 17.03
N ILE A 23 -4.06 10.38 16.78
CA ILE A 23 -2.83 11.08 17.19
C ILE A 23 -2.68 11.00 18.70
N CYS A 24 -3.70 11.40 19.47
CA CYS A 24 -3.67 11.39 20.94
C CYS A 24 -3.42 9.99 21.50
N ILE A 25 -3.99 8.94 20.90
CA ILE A 25 -3.76 7.56 21.35
C ILE A 25 -2.32 7.14 21.06
N ASN A 26 -1.85 7.27 19.81
CA ASN A 26 -0.54 6.75 19.41
C ASN A 26 0.60 7.51 20.07
N PHE A 27 0.61 8.83 20.00
CA PHE A 27 1.62 9.67 20.64
C PHE A 27 1.51 9.65 22.17
N GLY A 28 0.28 9.61 22.70
CA GLY A 28 0.03 9.52 24.14
C GLY A 28 0.55 8.22 24.75
N LEU A 29 0.35 7.08 24.10
CA LEU A 29 0.91 5.80 24.55
C LEU A 29 2.44 5.81 24.51
N ALA A 30 3.04 6.29 23.43
CA ALA A 30 4.48 6.41 23.34
C ALA A 30 5.03 7.29 24.49
N LYS A 31 4.45 8.46 24.71
CA LYS A 31 4.83 9.37 25.81
C LYS A 31 4.67 8.72 27.17
N LYS A 32 3.53 8.07 27.44
CA LYS A 32 3.21 7.44 28.72
C LYS A 32 4.20 6.35 29.10
N TYR A 33 4.68 5.58 28.15
CA TYR A 33 5.55 4.42 28.38
C TYR A 33 7.02 4.66 27.98
N GLY A 34 7.42 5.91 27.71
CA GLY A 34 8.80 6.22 27.31
C GLY A 34 9.21 5.59 25.99
N GLY A 35 8.25 5.38 25.10
CA GLY A 35 8.44 4.76 23.80
C GLY A 35 8.66 5.75 22.66
N LYS A 36 8.46 5.28 21.43
CA LYS A 36 8.59 6.08 20.20
C LYS A 36 7.28 6.09 19.43
N CYS A 37 6.98 7.21 18.77
CA CYS A 37 5.90 7.29 17.79
C CYS A 37 6.44 7.86 16.48
N ASN A 38 6.32 7.09 15.40
CA ASN A 38 6.72 7.52 14.07
C ASN A 38 5.56 8.26 13.39
N LEU A 39 5.89 9.27 12.59
CA LEU A 39 4.99 9.86 11.60
C LEU A 39 5.40 9.30 10.23
N ARG A 40 4.50 8.54 9.60
CA ARG A 40 4.69 7.99 8.25
C ARG A 40 3.53 8.37 7.35
N PHE A 41 3.80 9.10 6.29
CA PHE A 41 2.80 9.37 5.28
C PHE A 41 2.58 8.14 4.39
N ASP A 42 1.32 7.72 4.28
CA ASP A 42 0.92 6.70 3.31
C ASP A 42 0.69 7.36 1.95
N ASP A 43 1.77 7.51 1.20
CA ASP A 43 1.82 8.16 -0.10
C ASP A 43 1.89 7.15 -1.26
N THR A 44 1.05 6.13 -1.21
CA THR A 44 0.95 5.08 -2.25
C THR A 44 0.09 5.47 -3.44
N ASN A 45 -0.62 6.60 -3.39
CA ASN A 45 -1.51 7.05 -4.46
C ASN A 45 -1.07 8.40 -5.05
N PRO A 46 -0.33 8.40 -6.18
CA PRO A 46 0.26 9.62 -6.72
C PRO A 46 -0.75 10.68 -7.19
N VAL A 47 -2.01 10.29 -7.41
CA VAL A 47 -3.04 11.18 -7.96
C VAL A 47 -3.70 12.07 -6.91
N LYS A 48 -3.63 11.69 -5.64
CA LYS A 48 -4.39 12.32 -4.54
C LYS A 48 -3.53 13.05 -3.53
N GLU A 49 -2.23 12.95 -3.62
CA GLU A 49 -1.28 13.36 -2.60
C GLU A 49 -0.69 14.72 -2.93
N ASP A 50 -0.65 15.63 -1.94
CA ASP A 50 -0.13 16.98 -2.10
C ASP A 50 0.76 17.36 -0.91
N ILE A 51 1.82 18.11 -1.20
CA ILE A 51 2.76 18.65 -0.21
C ILE A 51 2.03 19.57 0.78
N GLU A 52 1.02 20.30 0.34
CA GLU A 52 0.19 21.14 1.22
C GLU A 52 -0.42 20.33 2.36
N TYR A 53 -0.96 19.14 2.09
CA TYR A 53 -1.52 18.28 3.12
C TYR A 53 -0.45 17.68 4.03
N VAL A 54 0.72 17.36 3.49
CA VAL A 54 1.86 16.90 4.31
C VAL A 54 2.23 17.95 5.35
N ASP A 55 2.37 19.20 4.95
CA ASP A 55 2.75 20.29 5.84
C ASP A 55 1.63 20.63 6.84
N SER A 56 0.37 20.63 6.41
CA SER A 56 -0.78 20.81 7.28
C SER A 56 -0.84 19.73 8.37
N ILE A 57 -0.65 18.47 8.00
CA ILE A 57 -0.69 17.34 8.95
C ILE A 57 0.44 17.44 9.98
N LYS A 58 1.65 17.81 9.59
CA LYS A 58 2.76 18.05 10.51
C LYS A 58 2.41 19.14 11.52
N ASN A 59 1.90 20.26 11.04
CA ASN A 59 1.48 21.38 11.87
C ASN A 59 0.37 20.99 12.86
N ASP A 60 -0.59 20.18 12.43
CA ASP A 60 -1.69 19.71 13.29
C ASP A 60 -1.19 18.78 14.40
N VAL A 61 -0.23 17.88 14.13
CA VAL A 61 0.40 17.03 15.14
C VAL A 61 1.10 17.88 16.21
N GLU A 62 1.87 18.89 15.78
CA GLU A 62 2.59 19.80 16.67
C GLU A 62 1.61 20.70 17.45
N TRP A 63 0.54 21.19 16.82
CA TRP A 63 -0.51 21.97 17.46
C TRP A 63 -1.22 21.19 18.57
N LEU A 64 -1.39 19.88 18.42
CA LEU A 64 -1.92 18.99 19.45
C LEU A 64 -0.92 18.71 20.59
N GLY A 65 0.29 19.27 20.53
CA GLY A 65 1.32 19.15 21.56
C GLY A 65 2.16 17.87 21.48
N PHE A 66 2.21 17.24 20.31
CA PHE A 66 3.02 16.04 20.08
C PHE A 66 4.16 16.31 19.10
N HIS A 67 5.16 15.45 19.16
CA HIS A 67 6.27 15.43 18.23
C HIS A 67 6.66 13.98 17.91
N TRP A 68 6.95 13.71 16.65
CA TRP A 68 7.34 12.37 16.19
C TRP A 68 8.80 12.06 16.47
N SER A 69 9.13 10.78 16.48
CA SER A 69 10.49 10.29 16.72
C SER A 69 11.29 10.23 15.43
N GLY A 70 12.45 10.87 15.41
CA GLY A 70 13.34 10.87 14.24
C GLY A 70 12.78 11.67 13.05
N ASN A 71 13.10 11.22 11.86
CA ASN A 71 12.62 11.86 10.63
C ASN A 71 11.20 11.42 10.28
N VAL A 72 10.49 12.30 9.57
CA VAL A 72 9.23 11.92 8.89
C VAL A 72 9.54 10.82 7.88
N ARG A 73 8.69 9.83 7.81
CA ARG A 73 8.79 8.69 6.90
C ARG A 73 7.69 8.76 5.86
N TYR A 74 7.97 8.16 4.72
CA TYR A 74 7.03 8.03 3.61
C TYR A 74 6.97 6.57 3.16
N SER A 75 5.80 6.08 2.78
CA SER A 75 5.68 4.75 2.18
C SER A 75 6.53 4.64 0.91
N SER A 76 6.68 5.75 0.18
CA SER A 76 7.53 5.85 -1.00
C SER A 76 9.04 5.68 -0.73
N ASP A 77 9.50 5.88 0.51
CA ASP A 77 10.89 5.59 0.90
C ASP A 77 11.22 4.10 0.74
N TYR A 78 10.22 3.24 0.78
CA TYR A 78 10.34 1.78 0.70
C TYR A 78 9.97 1.19 -0.67
N PHE A 79 9.67 1.99 -1.68
CA PHE A 79 9.20 1.49 -2.99
C PHE A 79 10.17 0.53 -3.66
N ASP A 80 11.47 0.78 -3.61
CA ASP A 80 12.47 -0.16 -4.16
C ASP A 80 12.43 -1.51 -3.43
N GLN A 81 12.31 -1.49 -2.11
CA GLN A 81 12.25 -2.70 -1.29
C GLN A 81 10.94 -3.45 -1.44
N LEU A 82 9.82 -2.72 -1.52
CA LEU A 82 8.50 -3.29 -1.79
C LEU A 82 8.47 -3.98 -3.15
N HIS A 83 9.08 -3.38 -4.16
CA HIS A 83 9.21 -3.99 -5.48
C HIS A 83 10.03 -5.30 -5.41
N ALA A 84 11.14 -5.31 -4.68
CA ALA A 84 11.93 -6.52 -4.47
C ALA A 84 11.13 -7.64 -3.77
N TYR A 85 10.33 -7.31 -2.77
CA TYR A 85 9.44 -8.27 -2.11
C TYR A 85 8.33 -8.78 -3.02
N ALA A 86 7.80 -7.94 -3.91
CA ALA A 86 6.83 -8.39 -4.91
C ALA A 86 7.45 -9.43 -5.86
N ILE A 87 8.68 -9.19 -6.33
CA ILE A 87 9.45 -10.16 -7.13
C ILE A 87 9.68 -11.45 -6.34
N GLU A 88 10.00 -11.36 -5.06
CA GLU A 88 10.17 -12.55 -4.21
C GLU A 88 8.87 -13.37 -4.10
N LEU A 89 7.72 -12.73 -3.96
CA LEU A 89 6.43 -13.42 -3.96
C LEU A 89 6.16 -14.12 -5.29
N ILE A 90 6.46 -13.48 -6.42
CA ILE A 90 6.33 -14.12 -7.75
C ILE A 90 7.24 -15.34 -7.83
N ASN A 91 8.51 -15.23 -7.43
CA ASN A 91 9.47 -16.34 -7.44
C ASN A 91 9.02 -17.53 -6.59
N LYS A 92 8.30 -17.27 -5.51
CA LYS A 92 7.70 -18.30 -4.64
C LYS A 92 6.37 -18.86 -5.18
N GLY A 93 5.86 -18.37 -6.31
CA GLY A 93 4.56 -18.77 -6.85
C GLY A 93 3.38 -18.25 -6.04
N LEU A 94 3.58 -17.18 -5.25
CA LEU A 94 2.58 -16.60 -4.35
C LEU A 94 1.97 -15.28 -4.86
N ALA A 95 2.35 -14.86 -6.07
CA ALA A 95 1.76 -13.72 -6.75
C ALA A 95 1.75 -13.97 -8.26
N TYR A 96 0.80 -13.37 -8.95
CA TYR A 96 0.65 -13.49 -10.40
C TYR A 96 0.16 -12.18 -11.00
N VAL A 97 0.51 -11.95 -12.28
CA VAL A 97 -0.02 -10.83 -13.05
C VAL A 97 -1.37 -11.22 -13.63
N ASP A 98 -2.37 -10.40 -13.36
CA ASP A 98 -3.74 -10.58 -13.84
C ASP A 98 -4.08 -9.50 -14.86
N GLU A 99 -4.63 -9.91 -16.00
CA GLU A 99 -5.08 -9.02 -17.07
C GLU A 99 -6.61 -8.88 -17.12
N LEU A 100 -7.32 -9.34 -16.08
CA LEU A 100 -8.71 -8.99 -15.90
C LEU A 100 -8.85 -7.49 -15.60
N THR A 101 -9.91 -6.88 -16.12
CA THR A 101 -10.25 -5.49 -15.78
C THR A 101 -10.68 -5.37 -14.31
N PRO A 102 -10.66 -4.18 -13.70
CA PRO A 102 -11.14 -3.98 -12.33
C PRO A 102 -12.58 -4.47 -12.12
N GLU A 103 -13.45 -4.31 -13.12
CA GLU A 103 -14.83 -4.78 -13.10
C GLU A 103 -14.90 -6.31 -13.10
N GLN A 104 -14.11 -6.97 -13.95
CA GLN A 104 -14.02 -8.43 -13.99
C GLN A 104 -13.44 -9.00 -12.69
N ILE A 105 -12.42 -8.36 -12.11
CA ILE A 105 -11.86 -8.76 -10.81
C ILE A 105 -12.94 -8.69 -9.73
N ARG A 106 -13.76 -7.64 -9.73
CA ARG A 106 -14.86 -7.48 -8.79
C ARG A 106 -15.92 -8.58 -8.97
N GLU A 107 -16.26 -8.89 -10.20
CA GLU A 107 -17.19 -9.98 -10.51
C GLU A 107 -16.64 -11.33 -10.07
N TYR A 108 -15.38 -11.64 -10.41
CA TYR A 108 -14.72 -12.91 -10.04
C TYR A 108 -14.55 -13.09 -8.54
N ARG A 109 -14.44 -11.98 -7.79
CA ARG A 109 -14.31 -12.03 -6.32
C ARG A 109 -15.52 -12.64 -5.64
N GLY A 110 -16.71 -12.58 -6.26
CA GLY A 110 -17.95 -13.05 -5.66
C GLY A 110 -18.47 -12.10 -4.58
N THR A 111 -19.27 -12.66 -3.67
CA THR A 111 -19.94 -11.91 -2.59
C THR A 111 -19.59 -12.49 -1.22
N LEU A 112 -20.13 -11.88 -0.16
CA LEU A 112 -19.96 -12.41 1.20
C LEU A 112 -20.57 -13.81 1.38
N THR A 113 -21.58 -14.14 0.58
CA THR A 113 -22.31 -15.42 0.65
C THR A 113 -21.97 -16.39 -0.49
N GLN A 114 -21.26 -15.92 -1.50
CA GLN A 114 -20.86 -16.75 -2.65
C GLN A 114 -19.33 -16.69 -2.82
N PRO A 115 -18.67 -17.83 -3.01
CA PRO A 115 -17.24 -17.88 -3.25
C PRO A 115 -16.86 -17.17 -4.56
N GLY A 116 -15.61 -16.75 -4.67
CA GLY A 116 -15.07 -16.23 -5.91
C GLY A 116 -14.69 -17.33 -6.90
N LYS A 117 -14.28 -16.89 -8.07
CA LYS A 117 -13.75 -17.74 -9.17
C LYS A 117 -12.28 -17.43 -9.39
N ASN A 118 -11.49 -18.44 -9.72
CA ASN A 118 -10.11 -18.23 -10.14
C ASN A 118 -10.04 -17.45 -11.45
N SER A 119 -9.12 -16.49 -11.51
CA SER A 119 -8.78 -15.82 -12.77
C SER A 119 -8.18 -16.83 -13.76
N PRO A 120 -8.46 -16.72 -15.07
CA PRO A 120 -7.82 -17.54 -16.09
C PRO A 120 -6.29 -17.34 -16.16
N TYR A 121 -5.77 -16.26 -15.57
CA TYR A 121 -4.35 -15.92 -15.53
C TYR A 121 -3.64 -16.39 -14.26
N ARG A 122 -4.36 -17.02 -13.33
CA ARG A 122 -3.87 -17.36 -11.99
C ARG A 122 -2.74 -18.38 -11.99
N ASP A 123 -2.72 -19.28 -12.97
CA ASP A 123 -1.78 -20.41 -13.02
C ASP A 123 -0.65 -20.23 -14.04
N ARG A 124 -0.34 -18.97 -14.38
CA ARG A 124 0.85 -18.62 -15.18
C ARG A 124 2.14 -19.07 -14.49
N SER A 125 3.16 -19.39 -15.28
CA SER A 125 4.49 -19.75 -14.75
C SER A 125 5.15 -18.55 -14.04
N VAL A 126 6.13 -18.85 -13.19
CA VAL A 126 6.93 -17.82 -12.51
C VAL A 126 7.64 -16.93 -13.53
N GLU A 127 8.24 -17.52 -14.57
CA GLU A 127 8.96 -16.81 -15.62
C GLU A 127 8.06 -15.86 -16.39
N GLU A 128 6.85 -16.30 -16.73
CA GLU A 128 5.85 -15.47 -17.41
C GLU A 128 5.41 -14.30 -16.52
N ASN A 129 5.12 -14.56 -15.24
CA ASN A 129 4.74 -13.52 -14.29
C ASN A 129 5.85 -12.49 -14.06
N LEU A 130 7.11 -12.91 -13.99
CA LEU A 130 8.25 -11.98 -13.87
C LEU A 130 8.36 -11.08 -15.10
N ALA A 131 8.26 -11.67 -16.31
CA ALA A 131 8.32 -10.89 -17.55
C ALA A 131 7.15 -9.89 -17.67
N LEU A 132 5.94 -10.30 -17.29
CA LEU A 132 4.76 -9.42 -17.30
C LEU A 132 4.83 -8.33 -16.23
N PHE A 133 5.34 -8.63 -15.04
CA PHE A 133 5.52 -7.63 -13.99
C PHE A 133 6.56 -6.58 -14.39
N GLU A 134 7.66 -6.98 -15.02
CA GLU A 134 8.63 -6.05 -15.61
C GLU A 134 8.01 -5.21 -16.73
N LYS A 135 7.16 -5.82 -17.59
CA LYS A 135 6.41 -5.09 -18.61
C LYS A 135 5.48 -4.05 -17.99
N MET A 136 4.81 -4.35 -16.86
CA MET A 136 4.03 -3.37 -16.10
C MET A 136 4.91 -2.20 -15.63
N ARG A 137 6.07 -2.50 -15.04
CA ARG A 137 7.00 -1.51 -14.50
C ARG A 137 7.56 -0.59 -15.57
N THR A 138 7.77 -1.08 -16.78
CA THR A 138 8.34 -0.32 -17.90
C THR A 138 7.30 0.37 -18.79
N GLY A 139 6.03 0.38 -18.38
CA GLY A 139 4.95 1.08 -19.09
C GLY A 139 4.39 0.32 -20.30
N GLY A 140 4.61 -0.99 -20.37
CA GLY A 140 4.12 -1.82 -21.46
C GLY A 140 2.64 -2.18 -21.41
N PHE A 141 1.91 -1.76 -20.38
CA PHE A 141 0.46 -1.88 -20.25
C PHE A 141 -0.18 -0.53 -19.96
N GLU A 142 -1.39 -0.32 -20.46
CA GLU A 142 -2.23 0.81 -20.07
C GLU A 142 -2.79 0.62 -18.65
N GLU A 143 -3.21 1.72 -18.03
CA GLU A 143 -3.91 1.68 -16.73
C GLU A 143 -5.15 0.77 -16.80
N GLY A 144 -5.34 -0.05 -15.75
CA GLY A 144 -6.48 -0.96 -15.65
C GLY A 144 -6.38 -2.22 -16.53
N LYS A 145 -5.30 -2.41 -17.30
CA LYS A 145 -5.12 -3.57 -18.17
C LYS A 145 -4.32 -4.70 -17.56
N ALA A 146 -3.59 -4.44 -16.50
CA ALA A 146 -2.87 -5.45 -15.73
C ALA A 146 -2.70 -4.99 -14.28
N CYS A 147 -2.62 -5.95 -13.37
CA CYS A 147 -2.25 -5.73 -11.98
C CYS A 147 -1.51 -6.95 -11.44
N LEU A 148 -0.78 -6.78 -10.33
CA LEU A 148 -0.21 -7.91 -9.59
C LEU A 148 -1.16 -8.29 -8.47
N ARG A 149 -1.49 -9.58 -8.35
CA ARG A 149 -2.36 -10.12 -7.31
C ARG A 149 -1.62 -11.15 -6.46
N ALA A 150 -1.92 -11.19 -5.16
CA ALA A 150 -1.51 -12.30 -4.31
C ALA A 150 -2.29 -13.57 -4.69
N LYS A 151 -1.62 -14.72 -4.67
CA LYS A 151 -2.23 -16.04 -4.90
C LYS A 151 -2.55 -16.68 -3.54
N ILE A 152 -3.77 -16.49 -3.06
CA ILE A 152 -4.20 -16.96 -1.74
C ILE A 152 -5.31 -18.00 -1.88
N ASP A 153 -6.58 -17.55 -1.86
CA ASP A 153 -7.74 -18.44 -1.95
C ASP A 153 -8.99 -17.66 -2.40
N MET A 154 -9.46 -17.92 -3.61
CA MET A 154 -10.66 -17.26 -4.15
C MET A 154 -11.97 -17.77 -3.52
N ALA A 155 -11.93 -18.87 -2.77
CA ALA A 155 -13.08 -19.39 -2.01
C ALA A 155 -13.08 -18.99 -0.52
N SER A 156 -12.08 -18.21 -0.10
CA SER A 156 -11.98 -17.77 1.30
C SER A 156 -13.27 -17.14 1.81
N PRO A 157 -13.75 -17.47 3.03
CA PRO A 157 -14.85 -16.77 3.67
C PRO A 157 -14.54 -15.28 3.94
N PHE A 158 -13.26 -14.94 4.04
CA PHE A 158 -12.79 -13.56 4.15
C PHE A 158 -12.56 -13.00 2.74
N ILE A 159 -13.47 -12.15 2.29
CA ILE A 159 -13.44 -11.61 0.92
C ILE A 159 -12.14 -10.86 0.59
N VAL A 160 -11.52 -10.25 1.60
CA VAL A 160 -10.23 -9.54 1.45
C VAL A 160 -9.04 -10.47 1.17
N MET A 161 -9.19 -11.78 1.43
CA MET A 161 -8.18 -12.81 1.17
C MET A 161 -8.35 -13.48 -0.20
N ARG A 162 -9.34 -13.05 -0.99
CA ARG A 162 -9.61 -13.59 -2.33
C ARG A 162 -8.71 -12.92 -3.36
N ASP A 163 -7.46 -13.35 -3.41
CA ASP A 163 -6.41 -12.87 -4.30
C ASP A 163 -6.38 -11.33 -4.41
N PRO A 164 -6.05 -10.60 -3.33
CA PRO A 164 -6.05 -9.15 -3.32
C PRO A 164 -5.01 -8.58 -4.29
N VAL A 165 -5.27 -7.38 -4.80
CA VAL A 165 -4.34 -6.65 -5.66
C VAL A 165 -3.19 -6.11 -4.80
N LEU A 166 -1.95 -6.37 -5.23
CA LEU A 166 -0.72 -5.89 -4.59
C LEU A 166 -0.15 -4.66 -5.28
N TYR A 167 -0.19 -4.62 -6.62
CA TYR A 167 0.30 -3.52 -7.45
C TYR A 167 -0.70 -3.15 -8.53
N ARG A 168 -0.82 -1.86 -8.79
CA ARG A 168 -1.61 -1.28 -9.89
C ARG A 168 -0.74 -0.41 -10.78
N ILE A 169 -1.18 -0.18 -12.01
CA ILE A 169 -0.55 0.74 -12.95
C ILE A 169 -1.20 2.12 -12.79
N LYS A 170 -0.37 3.16 -12.66
CA LYS A 170 -0.77 4.56 -12.64
C LYS A 170 0.29 5.41 -13.35
N PHE A 171 -0.12 6.12 -14.40
CA PHE A 171 0.73 7.09 -15.11
C PHE A 171 0.48 8.49 -14.52
N ALA A 172 1.13 8.77 -13.40
CA ALA A 172 1.06 10.04 -12.72
C ALA A 172 2.40 10.36 -12.06
N GLU A 173 2.74 11.64 -11.97
CA GLU A 173 3.90 12.10 -11.23
C GLU A 173 3.64 11.95 -9.72
N HIS A 174 4.58 11.32 -9.02
CA HIS A 174 4.53 11.15 -7.57
C HIS A 174 5.27 12.29 -6.87
N HIS A 175 4.74 12.83 -5.78
CA HIS A 175 5.29 14.00 -5.08
C HIS A 175 6.70 13.78 -4.52
N GLN A 176 7.12 12.54 -4.26
CA GLN A 176 8.46 12.18 -3.77
C GLN A 176 9.33 11.52 -4.84
N THR A 177 8.79 10.60 -5.63
CA THR A 177 9.56 9.78 -6.58
C THR A 177 9.45 10.25 -8.03
N GLY A 178 8.64 11.29 -8.30
CA GLY A 178 8.45 11.81 -9.64
C GLY A 178 7.92 10.77 -10.62
N ASN A 179 8.59 10.60 -11.75
CA ASN A 179 8.21 9.65 -12.80
C ASN A 179 9.03 8.35 -12.78
N LYS A 180 9.69 8.04 -11.67
CA LYS A 180 10.49 6.81 -11.52
C LYS A 180 9.63 5.55 -11.66
N TRP A 181 8.41 5.58 -11.15
CA TRP A 181 7.47 4.46 -11.11
C TRP A 181 6.21 4.75 -11.92
N CYS A 182 5.68 3.74 -12.58
CA CYS A 182 4.33 3.72 -13.14
C CYS A 182 3.49 2.55 -12.58
N ILE A 183 4.06 1.80 -11.64
CA ILE A 183 3.35 0.82 -10.82
C ILE A 183 3.47 1.25 -9.36
N TYR A 184 2.37 1.15 -8.63
CA TYR A 184 2.29 1.57 -7.23
C TYR A 184 1.69 0.47 -6.38
N PRO A 185 2.31 0.18 -5.22
CA PRO A 185 1.80 -0.84 -4.32
C PRO A 185 0.46 -0.39 -3.71
N MET A 186 -0.40 -1.35 -3.43
CA MET A 186 -1.63 -1.11 -2.71
C MET A 186 -1.36 -0.96 -1.22
N TYR A 187 -2.25 -0.24 -0.53
CA TYR A 187 -2.17 0.03 0.90
C TYR A 187 -1.91 -1.24 1.75
N ASP A 188 -2.69 -2.28 1.54
CA ASP A 188 -2.57 -3.51 2.35
C ASP A 188 -1.21 -4.19 2.22
N PHE A 189 -0.60 -4.13 1.05
CA PHE A 189 0.75 -4.65 0.82
C PHE A 189 1.82 -3.77 1.45
N THR A 190 1.71 -2.46 1.30
CA THR A 190 2.70 -1.48 1.78
C THR A 190 2.71 -1.37 3.30
N HIS A 191 1.53 -1.29 3.90
CA HIS A 191 1.37 -0.90 5.30
C HIS A 191 2.01 -1.89 6.27
N CYS A 192 1.71 -3.19 6.13
CA CYS A 192 2.27 -4.21 7.01
C CYS A 192 3.79 -4.37 6.87
N ILE A 193 4.32 -4.19 5.67
CA ILE A 193 5.77 -4.25 5.41
C ILE A 193 6.46 -3.03 6.00
N SER A 194 5.92 -1.83 5.80
CA SER A 194 6.45 -0.61 6.39
C SER A 194 6.47 -0.67 7.92
N ASP A 195 5.41 -1.20 8.54
CA ASP A 195 5.36 -1.42 10.00
C ASP A 195 6.46 -2.39 10.48
N ALA A 196 6.80 -3.38 9.68
CA ALA A 196 7.85 -4.34 10.01
C ALA A 196 9.28 -3.78 9.83
N LEU A 197 9.45 -2.83 8.93
CA LEU A 197 10.75 -2.19 8.65
C LEU A 197 11.10 -1.08 9.64
N GLU A 198 10.12 -0.48 10.27
CA GLU A 198 10.25 0.62 11.23
C GLU A 198 10.34 0.14 12.66
#